data_3ceb6cf1baaa2337d7e519aa1c57491f
#
_entry.id   3ceb6cf1baaa2337d7e519aa1c57491f
#
_cell.length_a   1.000
_cell.length_b   1.000
_cell.length_c   1.000
_cell.angle_alpha   90.00
_cell.angle_beta   90.00
_cell.angle_gamma   90.00
#
_symmetry.space_group_name_H-M   'P 1'
#
loop_
_entity.id
_entity.type
_entity.pdbx_description
1 polymer ?
#
loop_
_entity_poly.entity_id
_entity_poly.type
_entity_poly.pdbx_seq_one_letter_code
_entity_poly.pdbx_strand_id
1 'polypeptide(L)'
;ATFALAGVWAAGAFLSGPLHLGRGHTRGGSGSSRAVVQSLALGVMLLALFMVGALVVARFPVLREPVQELLDHARVGSLPLVALIPVVNGIAEELYFRGALYAAVGRRHAVAVTTVVYALVTAAAGIPLLVLAAALVGLVVAFQRRVTGGILGPIVTHLTWSLGMLFLLPPVLDALS
;
A
#
# COMPACT_ATOMS: atom_id res chain seq x y z
N ALA A 1 11.04 11.14 11.37
CA ALA A 1 11.51 10.68 10.06
C ALA A 1 10.35 10.39 9.12
N THR A 2 9.33 9.61 9.52
CA THR A 2 8.25 9.08 8.67
C THR A 2 7.41 10.16 7.98
N PHE A 3 6.90 11.14 8.72
CA PHE A 3 6.12 12.25 8.15
C PHE A 3 6.96 13.18 7.24
N ALA A 4 8.27 13.31 7.49
CA ALA A 4 9.15 14.07 6.62
C ALA A 4 9.27 13.39 5.24
N LEU A 5 9.40 12.06 5.23
CA LEU A 5 9.42 11.27 3.99
C LEU A 5 8.11 11.40 3.22
N ALA A 6 6.97 11.28 3.92
CA ALA A 6 5.65 11.51 3.31
C ALA A 6 5.53 12.92 2.70
N GLY A 7 6.08 13.94 3.39
CA GLY A 7 6.15 15.31 2.87
C GLY A 7 6.96 15.41 1.58
N VAL A 8 8.10 14.71 1.49
CA VAL A 8 8.92 14.66 0.26
C VAL A 8 8.17 14.01 -0.89
N TRP A 9 7.50 12.86 -0.65
CA TRP A 9 6.70 12.19 -1.66
C TRP A 9 5.53 13.05 -2.15
N ALA A 10 4.79 13.66 -1.22
CA ALA A 10 3.67 14.53 -1.58
C ALA A 10 4.15 15.77 -2.35
N ALA A 11 5.20 16.46 -1.88
CA ALA A 11 5.76 17.60 -2.58
C ALA A 11 6.24 17.23 -3.99
N GLY A 12 6.99 16.14 -4.13
CA GLY A 12 7.43 15.62 -5.42
C GLY A 12 6.26 15.33 -6.36
N ALA A 13 5.18 14.76 -5.84
CA ALA A 13 3.98 14.47 -6.62
C ALA A 13 3.30 15.74 -7.14
N PHE A 14 3.05 16.71 -6.27
CA PHE A 14 2.38 17.97 -6.66
C PHE A 14 3.23 18.85 -7.59
N LEU A 15 4.55 18.84 -7.43
CA LEU A 15 5.47 19.57 -8.31
C LEU A 15 5.64 18.92 -9.69
N SER A 16 5.32 17.63 -9.82
CA SER A 16 5.48 16.88 -11.08
C SER A 16 4.34 17.11 -12.09
N GLY A 17 3.25 17.74 -11.70
CA GLY A 17 2.12 18.06 -12.59
C GLY A 17 0.76 17.58 -12.08
N PRO A 18 -0.26 17.56 -12.94
CA PRO A 18 -1.63 17.26 -12.54
C PRO A 18 -1.81 15.79 -12.13
N LEU A 19 -2.44 15.58 -10.98
CA LEU A 19 -2.78 14.26 -10.44
C LEU A 19 -4.22 13.91 -10.83
N HIS A 20 -4.41 12.76 -11.47
CA HIS A 20 -5.72 12.29 -11.90
C HIS A 20 -6.30 11.27 -10.92
N LEU A 21 -7.53 11.51 -10.44
CA LEU A 21 -8.22 10.59 -9.52
C LEU A 21 -8.64 9.28 -10.21
N GLY A 22 -8.93 9.30 -11.52
CA GLY A 22 -9.39 8.15 -12.28
C GLY A 22 -10.84 7.80 -12.04
N ARG A 23 -11.36 6.80 -12.81
CA ARG A 23 -12.73 6.32 -12.76
C ARG A 23 -12.77 4.81 -12.96
N GLY A 24 -13.69 4.12 -12.27
CA GLY A 24 -14.05 2.73 -12.53
C GLY A 24 -15.26 2.64 -13.46
N HIS A 25 -15.33 1.57 -14.23
CA HIS A 25 -16.52 1.27 -15.02
C HIS A 25 -17.59 0.60 -14.15
N THR A 26 -18.87 0.98 -14.34
CA THR A 26 -19.99 0.29 -13.72
C THR A 26 -20.22 -1.06 -14.42
N ARG A 27 -20.81 -2.03 -13.70
CA ARG A 27 -21.06 -3.39 -14.20
C ARG A 27 -21.93 -3.43 -15.47
N GLY A 28 -22.75 -2.39 -15.73
CA GLY A 28 -23.58 -2.24 -16.93
C GLY A 28 -22.90 -1.55 -18.11
N GLY A 29 -21.64 -1.19 -18.02
CA GLY A 29 -20.87 -0.56 -19.12
C GLY A 29 -21.29 0.87 -19.51
N SER A 30 -22.43 1.37 -19.01
CA SER A 30 -23.04 2.63 -19.40
C SER A 30 -22.71 3.82 -18.50
N GLY A 31 -21.95 3.61 -17.40
CA GLY A 31 -21.60 4.66 -16.47
C GLY A 31 -20.18 4.51 -15.91
N SER A 32 -19.52 5.62 -15.62
CA SER A 32 -18.27 5.64 -14.86
C SER A 32 -18.54 6.11 -13.43
N SER A 33 -18.17 5.33 -12.44
CA SER A 33 -18.22 5.70 -11.03
C SER A 33 -16.80 5.91 -10.48
N ARG A 34 -16.71 6.52 -9.32
CA ARG A 34 -15.46 6.48 -8.55
C ARG A 34 -15.21 5.00 -8.16
N ALA A 35 -14.02 4.50 -8.43
CA ALA A 35 -13.65 3.09 -8.20
C ALA A 35 -13.50 2.72 -6.72
N VAL A 36 -14.33 3.28 -5.83
CA VAL A 36 -14.18 3.13 -4.37
C VAL A 36 -14.57 1.73 -3.93
N VAL A 37 -15.74 1.24 -4.34
CA VAL A 37 -16.25 -0.07 -3.91
C VAL A 37 -15.35 -1.21 -4.39
N GLN A 38 -14.95 -1.17 -5.66
CA GLN A 38 -14.02 -2.16 -6.22
C GLN A 38 -12.65 -2.10 -5.51
N SER A 39 -12.22 -0.91 -5.13
CA SER A 39 -10.95 -0.69 -4.45
C SER A 39 -10.99 -1.21 -3.01
N LEU A 40 -12.08 -1.00 -2.30
CA LEU A 40 -12.32 -1.60 -0.97
C LEU A 40 -12.29 -3.13 -1.07
N ALA A 41 -13.03 -3.71 -2.02
CA ALA A 41 -13.05 -5.15 -2.23
C ALA A 41 -11.64 -5.71 -2.54
N LEU A 42 -10.87 -5.02 -3.38
CA LEU A 42 -9.50 -5.41 -3.69
C LEU A 42 -8.58 -5.30 -2.48
N GLY A 43 -8.72 -4.24 -1.67
CA GLY A 43 -7.98 -4.06 -0.41
C GLY A 43 -8.28 -5.16 0.60
N VAL A 44 -9.56 -5.53 0.76
CA VAL A 44 -9.98 -6.64 1.63
C VAL A 44 -9.46 -7.98 1.12
N MET A 45 -9.46 -8.19 -0.19
CA MET A 45 -8.91 -9.42 -0.78
C MET A 45 -7.40 -9.53 -0.55
N LEU A 46 -6.66 -8.44 -0.73
CA LEU A 46 -5.24 -8.38 -0.39
C LEU A 46 -5.02 -8.65 1.10
N LEU A 47 -5.79 -8.02 1.96
CA LEU A 47 -5.72 -8.24 3.41
C LEU A 47 -5.92 -9.72 3.74
N ALA A 48 -6.94 -10.37 3.19
CA ALA A 48 -7.19 -11.79 3.39
C ALA A 48 -6.01 -12.67 2.92
N LEU A 49 -5.44 -12.35 1.75
CA LEU A 49 -4.25 -13.04 1.24
C LEU A 49 -3.06 -12.91 2.21
N PHE A 50 -2.82 -11.71 2.73
CA PHE A 50 -1.74 -11.47 3.68
C PHE A 50 -1.99 -12.11 5.04
N MET A 51 -3.25 -12.18 5.49
CA MET A 51 -3.61 -12.91 6.71
C MET A 51 -3.32 -14.42 6.56
N VAL A 52 -3.63 -15.01 5.41
CA VAL A 52 -3.21 -16.40 5.12
C VAL A 52 -1.69 -16.52 5.11
N GLY A 53 -0.97 -15.58 4.51
CA GLY A 53 0.50 -15.52 4.58
C GLY A 53 1.05 -15.42 6.00
N ALA A 54 0.37 -14.69 6.89
CA ALA A 54 0.74 -14.56 8.29
C ALA A 54 0.70 -15.90 9.04
N LEU A 55 -0.23 -16.80 8.69
CA LEU A 55 -0.27 -18.18 9.25
C LEU A 55 1.01 -18.97 8.91
N VAL A 56 1.56 -18.72 7.71
CA VAL A 56 2.83 -19.34 7.29
C VAL A 56 3.98 -18.69 8.05
N VAL A 57 4.04 -17.36 8.08
CA VAL A 57 5.09 -16.58 8.78
C VAL A 57 5.18 -16.97 10.26
N ALA A 58 4.03 -17.17 10.94
CA ALA A 58 3.96 -17.55 12.34
C ALA A 58 4.64 -18.90 12.66
N ARG A 59 4.80 -19.78 11.65
CA ARG A 59 5.45 -21.10 11.83
C ARG A 59 6.98 -21.04 11.79
N PHE A 60 7.56 -19.92 11.32
CA PHE A 60 9.01 -19.77 11.14
C PHE A 60 9.53 -18.59 11.96
N PRO A 61 10.25 -18.82 13.09
CA PRO A 61 10.75 -17.74 13.95
C PRO A 61 11.56 -16.68 13.21
N VAL A 62 12.44 -17.10 12.29
CA VAL A 62 13.25 -16.18 11.46
C VAL A 62 12.44 -15.17 10.67
N LEU A 63 11.21 -15.54 10.26
CA LEU A 63 10.30 -14.63 9.54
C LEU A 63 9.41 -13.82 10.49
N ARG A 64 9.08 -14.42 11.64
CA ARG A 64 8.18 -13.84 12.62
C ARG A 64 8.83 -12.74 13.45
N GLU A 65 10.06 -12.96 13.93
CA GLU A 65 10.77 -12.04 14.82
C GLU A 65 10.86 -10.61 14.26
N PRO A 66 11.32 -10.36 13.01
CA PRO A 66 11.39 -9.01 12.47
C PRO A 66 10.03 -8.31 12.32
N VAL A 67 8.96 -9.10 12.10
CA VAL A 67 7.59 -8.57 12.02
C VAL A 67 7.09 -8.19 13.41
N GLN A 68 7.36 -9.03 14.43
CA GLN A 68 6.99 -8.72 15.82
C GLN A 68 7.71 -7.49 16.34
N GLU A 69 9.01 -7.34 16.11
CA GLU A 69 9.76 -6.14 16.47
C GLU A 69 9.15 -4.86 15.86
N LEU A 70 8.75 -4.93 14.57
CA LEU A 70 8.08 -3.81 13.92
C LEU A 70 6.74 -3.47 14.59
N LEU A 71 5.94 -4.48 14.92
CA LEU A 71 4.63 -4.31 15.57
C LEU A 71 4.77 -3.80 17.00
N ASP A 72 5.78 -4.24 17.74
CA ASP A 72 6.05 -3.78 19.11
C ASP A 72 6.41 -2.28 19.13
N HIS A 73 7.18 -1.81 18.15
CA HIS A 73 7.41 -0.37 17.97
C HIS A 73 6.12 0.42 17.73
N ALA A 74 5.16 -0.17 17.00
CA ALA A 74 3.86 0.45 16.78
C ALA A 74 2.97 0.46 18.04
N ARG A 75 3.12 -0.50 18.94
CA ARG A 75 2.36 -0.60 20.21
C ARG A 75 2.70 0.49 21.24
N VAL A 76 3.90 1.09 21.16
CA VAL A 76 4.32 2.14 22.10
C VAL A 76 3.61 3.48 21.87
N GLY A 77 3.01 3.70 20.69
CA GLY A 77 2.28 4.92 20.34
C GLY A 77 0.81 4.91 20.76
N SER A 78 0.20 6.10 20.87
CA SER A 78 -1.26 6.17 20.97
C SER A 78 -1.91 5.64 19.68
N LEU A 79 -2.97 4.86 19.81
CA LEU A 79 -3.64 4.21 18.67
C LEU A 79 -3.99 5.18 17.52
N PRO A 80 -4.51 6.42 17.77
CA PRO A 80 -4.76 7.38 16.71
C PRO A 80 -3.49 7.79 15.95
N LEU A 81 -2.37 7.99 16.65
CA LEU A 81 -1.10 8.36 16.02
C LEU A 81 -0.55 7.21 15.17
N VAL A 82 -0.61 5.99 15.69
CA VAL A 82 -0.17 4.77 14.99
C VAL A 82 -1.00 4.54 13.71
N ALA A 83 -2.31 4.77 13.77
CA ALA A 83 -3.18 4.68 12.59
C ALA A 83 -2.96 5.83 11.59
N LEU A 84 -2.59 7.02 12.05
CA LEU A 84 -2.32 8.17 11.20
C LEU A 84 -1.08 7.96 10.31
N ILE A 85 -0.08 7.25 10.81
CA ILE A 85 1.16 6.97 10.08
C ILE A 85 0.90 6.27 8.74
N PRO A 86 0.27 5.08 8.68
CA PRO A 86 0.00 4.42 7.41
C PRO A 86 -0.97 5.19 6.52
N VAL A 87 -1.88 5.99 7.08
CA VAL A 87 -2.78 6.83 6.29
C VAL A 87 -2.00 7.91 5.55
N VAL A 88 -1.18 8.68 6.27
CA VAL A 88 -0.41 9.79 5.67
C VAL A 88 0.63 9.25 4.69
N ASN A 89 1.38 8.21 5.07
CA ASN A 89 2.40 7.64 4.19
C ASN A 89 1.76 6.95 2.98
N GLY A 90 0.74 6.12 3.17
CA GLY A 90 0.08 5.43 2.07
C GLY A 90 -0.52 6.38 1.04
N ILE A 91 -1.11 7.51 1.47
CA ILE A 91 -1.56 8.55 0.55
C ILE A 91 -0.37 9.16 -0.19
N ALA A 92 0.67 9.59 0.52
CA ALA A 92 1.84 10.23 -0.08
C ALA A 92 2.58 9.30 -1.07
N GLU A 93 2.69 8.02 -0.74
CA GLU A 93 3.26 7.00 -1.61
C GLU A 93 2.45 6.84 -2.90
N GLU A 94 1.13 6.74 -2.81
CA GLU A 94 0.30 6.59 -4.00
C GLU A 94 0.29 7.86 -4.87
N LEU A 95 0.34 9.05 -4.26
CA LEU A 95 0.52 10.31 -4.98
C LEU A 95 1.82 10.30 -5.79
N TYR A 96 2.91 9.84 -5.19
CA TYR A 96 4.21 9.81 -5.85
C TYR A 96 4.35 8.65 -6.84
N PHE A 97 4.21 7.41 -6.37
CA PHE A 97 4.50 6.23 -7.19
C PHE A 97 3.45 6.02 -8.29
N ARG A 98 2.14 6.19 -7.98
CA ARG A 98 1.03 5.96 -8.94
C ARG A 98 0.54 7.26 -9.59
N GLY A 99 0.90 8.41 -9.01
CA GLY A 99 0.72 9.71 -9.65
C GLY A 99 1.91 10.10 -10.51
N ALA A 100 2.89 10.74 -9.90
CA ALA A 100 4.03 11.38 -10.57
C ALA A 100 4.92 10.40 -11.34
N LEU A 101 5.49 9.40 -10.64
CA LEU A 101 6.42 8.45 -11.24
C LEU A 101 5.76 7.62 -12.35
N TYR A 102 4.51 7.17 -12.13
CA TYR A 102 3.77 6.43 -13.14
C TYR A 102 3.56 7.26 -14.42
N ALA A 103 3.24 8.54 -14.28
CA ALA A 103 3.07 9.45 -15.42
C ALA A 103 4.40 9.72 -16.15
N ALA A 104 5.48 9.91 -15.42
CA ALA A 104 6.81 10.17 -15.96
C ALA A 104 7.38 8.99 -16.75
N VAL A 105 7.18 7.76 -16.27
CA VAL A 105 7.65 6.53 -16.94
C VAL A 105 6.83 6.19 -18.19
N GLY A 106 5.54 6.58 -18.21
CA GLY A 106 4.63 6.28 -19.31
C GLY A 106 4.06 4.85 -19.27
N ARG A 107 2.90 4.68 -19.91
CA ARG A 107 2.03 3.50 -19.75
C ARG A 107 2.68 2.14 -20.02
N ARG A 108 3.69 2.07 -20.87
CA ARG A 108 4.30 0.79 -21.29
C ARG A 108 5.02 0.09 -20.14
N HIS A 109 5.83 0.82 -19.40
CA HIS A 109 6.70 0.27 -18.37
C HIS A 109 6.32 0.68 -16.95
N ALA A 110 5.35 1.60 -16.79
CA ALA A 110 5.03 2.21 -15.50
C ALA A 110 4.69 1.18 -14.42
N VAL A 111 3.92 0.12 -14.73
CA VAL A 111 3.59 -0.91 -13.75
C VAL A 111 4.85 -1.57 -13.19
N ALA A 112 5.75 -2.03 -14.06
CA ALA A 112 6.98 -2.70 -13.61
C ALA A 112 7.91 -1.73 -12.88
N VAL A 113 8.18 -0.57 -13.48
CA VAL A 113 9.13 0.41 -12.92
C VAL A 113 8.64 0.93 -11.56
N THR A 114 7.38 1.34 -11.44
CA THR A 114 6.88 1.87 -10.16
C THR A 114 6.84 0.79 -9.07
N THR A 115 6.54 -0.46 -9.42
CA THR A 115 6.57 -1.59 -8.47
C THR A 115 7.99 -1.87 -8.00
N VAL A 116 8.95 -1.95 -8.92
CA VAL A 116 10.36 -2.22 -8.57
C VAL A 116 10.94 -1.09 -7.73
N VAL A 117 10.75 0.17 -8.14
CA VAL A 117 11.25 1.32 -7.36
C VAL A 117 10.62 1.36 -5.97
N TYR A 118 9.32 1.11 -5.86
CA TYR A 118 8.63 1.05 -4.57
C TYR A 118 9.20 -0.05 -3.66
N ALA A 119 9.41 -1.25 -4.18
CA ALA A 119 10.01 -2.36 -3.43
C ALA A 119 11.46 -2.04 -3.02
N LEU A 120 12.26 -1.42 -3.89
CA LEU A 120 13.63 -1.02 -3.57
C LEU A 120 13.70 0.05 -2.49
N VAL A 121 12.80 1.04 -2.53
CA VAL A 121 12.70 2.06 -1.46
C VAL A 121 12.31 1.41 -0.13
N THR A 122 11.36 0.47 -0.15
CA THR A 122 10.94 -0.28 1.03
C THR A 122 12.05 -1.16 1.60
N ALA A 123 12.99 -1.62 0.76
CA ALA A 123 14.14 -2.41 1.19
C ALA A 123 15.05 -1.65 2.18
N ALA A 124 15.02 -0.31 2.19
CA ALA A 124 15.74 0.49 3.17
C ALA A 124 15.26 0.27 4.63
N ALA A 125 14.07 -0.31 4.82
CA ALA A 125 13.59 -0.72 6.15
C ALA A 125 14.31 -1.96 6.71
N GLY A 126 15.06 -2.70 5.88
CA GLY A 126 15.80 -3.89 6.31
C GLY A 126 14.95 -5.14 6.59
N ILE A 127 13.66 -5.12 6.32
CA ILE A 127 12.73 -6.23 6.58
C ILE A 127 12.30 -6.89 5.27
N PRO A 128 12.79 -8.11 4.94
CA PRO A 128 12.51 -8.76 3.65
C PRO A 128 11.01 -8.98 3.37
N LEU A 129 10.23 -9.28 4.43
CA LEU A 129 8.78 -9.45 4.27
C LEU A 129 8.05 -8.15 3.89
N LEU A 130 8.56 -6.98 4.33
CA LEU A 130 8.01 -5.70 3.86
C LEU A 130 8.33 -5.45 2.40
N VAL A 131 9.50 -5.88 1.92
CA VAL A 131 9.85 -5.78 0.49
C VAL A 131 8.94 -6.64 -0.36
N LEU A 132 8.68 -7.88 0.08
CA LEU A 132 7.71 -8.77 -0.57
C LEU A 132 6.30 -8.15 -0.57
N ALA A 133 5.87 -7.61 0.57
CA ALA A 133 4.59 -6.93 0.69
C ALA A 133 4.50 -5.74 -0.27
N ALA A 134 5.53 -4.88 -0.30
CA ALA A 134 5.60 -3.74 -1.20
C ALA A 134 5.57 -4.16 -2.67
N ALA A 135 6.25 -5.25 -3.03
CA ALA A 135 6.22 -5.79 -4.40
C ALA A 135 4.80 -6.27 -4.78
N LEU A 136 4.12 -7.03 -3.92
CA LEU A 136 2.79 -7.57 -4.19
C LEU A 136 1.73 -6.46 -4.22
N VAL A 137 1.65 -5.65 -3.17
CA VAL A 137 0.71 -4.52 -3.09
C VAL A 137 1.01 -3.53 -4.21
N GLY A 138 2.30 -3.20 -4.39
CA GLY A 138 2.79 -2.31 -5.42
C GLY A 138 2.36 -2.71 -6.82
N LEU A 139 2.47 -3.99 -7.14
CA LEU A 139 2.04 -4.55 -8.42
C LEU A 139 0.53 -4.41 -8.61
N VAL A 140 -0.26 -4.80 -7.61
CA VAL A 140 -1.73 -4.75 -7.67
C VAL A 140 -2.23 -3.32 -7.85
N VAL A 141 -1.75 -2.35 -7.04
CA VAL A 141 -2.19 -0.96 -7.15
C VAL A 141 -1.67 -0.27 -8.40
N ALA A 142 -0.50 -0.68 -8.94
CA ALA A 142 -0.02 -0.18 -10.23
C ALA A 142 -0.88 -0.68 -11.41
N PHE A 143 -1.31 -1.95 -11.39
CA PHE A 143 -2.30 -2.44 -12.34
C PHE A 143 -3.64 -1.74 -12.18
N GLN A 144 -4.11 -1.54 -10.96
CA GLN A 144 -5.34 -0.79 -10.69
C GLN A 144 -5.25 0.63 -11.24
N ARG A 145 -4.11 1.31 -11.06
CA ARG A 145 -3.82 2.63 -11.67
C ARG A 145 -3.94 2.59 -13.18
N ARG A 146 -3.44 1.53 -13.82
CA ARG A 146 -3.50 1.34 -15.28
C ARG A 146 -4.94 1.21 -15.78
N VAL A 147 -5.78 0.50 -15.03
CA VAL A 147 -7.18 0.23 -15.40
C VAL A 147 -8.07 1.44 -15.11
N THR A 148 -7.94 2.05 -13.93
CA THR A 148 -8.80 3.17 -13.51
C THR A 148 -8.37 4.52 -14.05
N GLY A 149 -7.16 4.63 -14.56
CA GLY A 149 -6.61 5.89 -15.07
C GLY A 149 -6.27 6.92 -13.98
N GLY A 150 -6.30 6.55 -12.67
CA GLY A 150 -6.04 7.49 -11.58
C GLY A 150 -5.60 6.86 -10.27
N ILE A 151 -5.33 7.72 -9.29
CA ILE A 151 -4.75 7.39 -7.99
C ILE A 151 -5.77 7.05 -6.91
N LEU A 152 -7.05 7.39 -7.09
CA LEU A 152 -8.06 7.19 -6.04
C LEU A 152 -8.22 5.70 -5.69
N GLY A 153 -8.31 4.84 -6.70
CA GLY A 153 -8.40 3.39 -6.50
C GLY A 153 -7.19 2.84 -5.72
N PRO A 154 -5.95 3.06 -6.21
CA PRO A 154 -4.73 2.74 -5.47
C PRO A 154 -4.72 3.20 -4.01
N ILE A 155 -5.05 4.46 -3.73
CA ILE A 155 -5.12 5.00 -2.36
C ILE A 155 -6.11 4.19 -1.52
N VAL A 156 -7.33 3.98 -1.98
CA VAL A 156 -8.35 3.24 -1.23
C VAL A 156 -7.91 1.80 -0.97
N THR A 157 -7.37 1.11 -1.98
CA THR A 157 -6.90 -0.27 -1.86
C THR A 157 -5.75 -0.36 -0.86
N HIS A 158 -4.75 0.51 -0.98
CA HIS A 158 -3.58 0.53 -0.10
C HIS A 158 -3.97 0.81 1.35
N LEU A 159 -4.79 1.84 1.60
CA LEU A 159 -5.24 2.17 2.94
C LEU A 159 -6.09 1.07 3.58
N THR A 160 -6.98 0.45 2.82
CA THR A 160 -7.79 -0.68 3.30
C THR A 160 -6.90 -1.84 3.74
N TRP A 161 -5.91 -2.18 2.93
CA TRP A 161 -4.95 -3.23 3.24
C TRP A 161 -4.07 -2.85 4.44
N SER A 162 -3.43 -1.69 4.43
CA SER A 162 -2.46 -1.30 5.46
C SER A 162 -3.10 -1.09 6.84
N LEU A 163 -4.28 -0.46 6.90
CA LEU A 163 -5.03 -0.35 8.15
C LEU A 163 -5.53 -1.71 8.63
N GLY A 164 -6.02 -2.55 7.72
CA GLY A 164 -6.41 -3.91 8.05
C GLY A 164 -5.25 -4.72 8.64
N MET A 165 -4.05 -4.64 8.04
CA MET A 165 -2.84 -5.26 8.58
C MET A 165 -2.48 -4.71 9.96
N LEU A 166 -2.51 -3.40 10.15
CA LEU A 166 -2.20 -2.76 11.42
C LEU A 166 -3.06 -3.29 12.58
N PHE A 167 -4.36 -3.46 12.33
CA PHE A 167 -5.30 -3.86 13.40
C PHE A 167 -5.47 -5.37 13.54
N LEU A 168 -5.32 -6.15 12.47
CA LEU A 168 -5.61 -7.59 12.49
C LEU A 168 -4.37 -8.47 12.60
N LEU A 169 -3.21 -8.02 12.10
CA LEU A 169 -2.00 -8.84 12.15
C LEU A 169 -1.50 -9.09 13.57
N PRO A 170 -1.42 -8.07 14.48
CA PRO A 170 -0.92 -8.30 15.83
C PRO A 170 -1.71 -9.37 16.60
N PRO A 171 -3.05 -9.28 16.72
CA PRO A 171 -3.80 -10.31 17.46
C PRO A 171 -3.73 -11.69 16.80
N VAL A 172 -3.59 -11.78 15.48
CA VAL A 172 -3.41 -13.07 14.79
C VAL A 172 -2.07 -13.70 15.14
N LEU A 173 -0.98 -12.95 15.13
CA LEU A 173 0.34 -13.45 15.50
C LEU A 173 0.41 -13.81 17.01
N ASP A 174 -0.22 -13.02 17.87
CA ASP A 174 -0.29 -13.29 19.31
C ASP A 174 -1.06 -14.60 19.61
N ALA A 175 -2.13 -14.86 18.88
CA ALA A 175 -2.93 -16.09 19.02
C ALA A 175 -2.21 -17.37 18.52
N LEU A 176 -1.16 -17.21 17.71
CA LEU A 176 -0.37 -18.30 17.12
C LEU A 176 1.01 -18.49 17.81
N SER A 177 1.28 -17.71 18.85
CA SER A 177 2.52 -17.80 19.66
C SER A 177 2.43 -18.79 20.86
#